data_9e2ce4d3c3971d9a7a097157f3d255c2
#
_entry.id   9e2ce4d3c3971d9a7a097157f3d255c2
#
_cell.length_a   1.000
_cell.length_b   1.000
_cell.length_c   1.000
_cell.angle_alpha   90.00
_cell.angle_beta   90.00
_cell.angle_gamma   90.00
#
_symmetry.space_group_name_H-M   'P 1'
#
loop_
_entity.id
_entity.type
_entity.pdbx_description
1 polymer ?
#
loop_
_entity_poly.entity_id
_entity_poly.type
_entity_poly.pdbx_seq_one_letter_code
_entity_poly.pdbx_strand_id
1 'polypeptide(L)'
;MTVLHASATIRNKRGLHARASAKIVEAAARFQSEIHIIKDGNAVNGRSIMGLMMLAASIGSRVEITAEGPDAEEAMKALLALVEAKFGEE
;
A
#
# COMPACT_ATOMS: atom_id res chain seq x y z
N MET A 1 12.44 -5.45 -16.47
CA MET A 1 11.96 -6.01 -15.23
C MET A 1 10.45 -6.08 -15.21
N THR A 2 9.93 -7.08 -14.56
CA THR A 2 8.49 -7.27 -14.50
C THR A 2 7.89 -6.42 -13.39
N VAL A 3 6.77 -5.76 -13.68
CA VAL A 3 6.03 -5.02 -12.66
C VAL A 3 4.91 -5.92 -12.17
N LEU A 4 4.88 -6.14 -10.87
CA LEU A 4 3.81 -6.92 -10.26
C LEU A 4 2.64 -6.01 -9.92
N HIS A 5 1.43 -6.51 -10.11
CA HIS A 5 0.21 -5.77 -9.83
C HIS A 5 -0.70 -6.61 -8.95
N ALA A 6 -1.36 -5.98 -8.00
CA ALA A 6 -2.38 -6.64 -7.21
C ALA A 6 -3.40 -5.63 -6.76
N SER A 7 -4.62 -6.09 -6.53
CA SER A 7 -5.68 -5.24 -5.98
C SER A 7 -5.91 -5.61 -4.54
N ALA A 8 -6.27 -4.64 -3.74
CA ALA A 8 -6.60 -4.86 -2.34
C ALA A 8 -7.75 -3.95 -1.95
N THR A 9 -8.55 -4.41 -1.00
CA THR A 9 -9.66 -3.62 -0.48
C THR A 9 -9.30 -3.17 0.93
N ILE A 10 -9.47 -1.87 1.20
CA ILE A 10 -9.22 -1.31 2.52
C ILE A 10 -10.28 -1.83 3.46
N ARG A 11 -9.88 -2.50 4.52
CA ARG A 11 -10.80 -3.21 5.41
C ARG A 11 -10.87 -2.62 6.81
N ASN A 12 -9.96 -1.74 7.17
CA ASN A 12 -9.98 -1.11 8.48
C ASN A 12 -10.90 0.10 8.47
N LYS A 13 -11.54 0.36 9.61
CA LYS A 13 -12.58 1.37 9.68
C LYS A 13 -12.08 2.76 9.33
N ARG A 14 -10.86 3.07 9.70
CA ARG A 14 -10.32 4.42 9.53
C ARG A 14 -9.64 4.64 8.18
N GLY A 15 -9.52 3.58 7.37
CA GLY A 15 -8.89 3.71 6.06
C GLY A 15 -7.41 4.07 6.15
N LEU A 16 -6.92 4.74 5.12
CA LEU A 16 -5.51 5.13 5.04
C LEU A 16 -5.25 6.42 5.80
N HIS A 17 -5.53 6.40 7.11
CA HIS A 17 -5.20 7.53 7.98
C HIS A 17 -3.68 7.54 8.24
N ALA A 18 -3.21 8.52 9.02
CA ALA A 18 -1.77 8.74 9.19
C ALA A 18 -1.04 7.50 9.69
N ARG A 19 -1.60 6.81 10.70
CA ARG A 19 -0.93 5.65 11.27
C ARG A 19 -0.86 4.49 10.27
N ALA A 20 -1.97 4.24 9.56
CA ALA A 20 -1.98 3.17 8.56
C ALA A 20 -1.02 3.48 7.44
N SER A 21 -1.00 4.73 6.99
CA SER A 21 -0.08 5.16 5.94
C SER A 21 1.37 5.00 6.38
N ALA A 22 1.67 5.34 7.65
CA ALA A 22 3.01 5.15 8.19
C ALA A 22 3.42 3.70 8.17
N LYS A 23 2.50 2.78 8.44
CA LYS A 23 2.82 1.36 8.39
C LYS A 23 3.14 0.89 7.00
N ILE A 24 2.45 1.43 5.99
CA ILE A 24 2.80 1.13 4.60
C ILE A 24 4.21 1.62 4.31
N VAL A 25 4.53 2.84 4.72
CA VAL A 25 5.85 3.42 4.48
C VAL A 25 6.93 2.56 5.13
N GLU A 26 6.71 2.14 6.38
CA GLU A 26 7.67 1.29 7.07
C GLU A 26 7.88 -0.02 6.34
N ALA A 27 6.79 -0.64 5.89
CA ALA A 27 6.90 -1.90 5.17
C ALA A 27 7.63 -1.70 3.85
N ALA A 28 7.27 -0.66 3.11
CA ALA A 28 7.90 -0.39 1.81
C ALA A 28 9.38 -0.11 1.95
N ALA A 29 9.78 0.55 3.04
CA ALA A 29 11.18 0.92 3.25
C ALA A 29 12.09 -0.29 3.46
N ARG A 30 11.53 -1.46 3.77
CA ARG A 30 12.34 -2.67 3.97
C ARG A 30 12.76 -3.32 2.66
N PHE A 31 12.21 -2.87 1.55
CA PHE A 31 12.46 -3.50 0.26
C PHE A 31 13.15 -2.52 -0.68
N GLN A 32 13.87 -3.08 -1.65
CA GLN A 32 14.54 -2.27 -2.67
C GLN A 32 13.60 -1.92 -3.82
N SER A 33 12.54 -2.68 -3.97
CA SER A 33 11.61 -2.48 -5.07
C SER A 33 10.86 -1.17 -4.94
N GLU A 34 10.50 -0.59 -6.08
CA GLU A 34 9.63 0.58 -6.12
C GLU A 34 8.19 0.13 -5.93
N ILE A 35 7.51 0.75 -4.99
CA ILE A 35 6.15 0.40 -4.65
C ILE A 35 5.28 1.62 -4.85
N HIS A 36 4.16 1.43 -5.54
CA HIS A 36 3.17 2.48 -5.73
C HIS A 36 1.80 1.98 -5.32
N ILE A 37 1.02 2.87 -4.75
CA ILE A 37 -0.37 2.59 -4.38
C ILE A 37 -1.23 3.49 -5.25
N ILE A 38 -2.25 2.92 -5.88
CA ILE A 38 -3.05 3.62 -6.87
C ILE A 38 -4.51 3.54 -6.47
N LYS A 39 -5.19 4.68 -6.52
CA LYS A 39 -6.64 4.73 -6.32
C LYS A 39 -7.22 5.71 -7.32
N ASP A 40 -8.22 5.26 -8.08
CA ASP A 40 -8.93 6.11 -9.05
C ASP A 40 -7.95 6.78 -10.01
N GLY A 41 -6.93 6.04 -10.43
CA GLY A 41 -5.97 6.55 -11.40
C GLY A 41 -4.86 7.41 -10.80
N ASN A 42 -4.90 7.68 -9.50
CA ASN A 42 -3.87 8.48 -8.85
C ASN A 42 -2.85 7.56 -8.19
N ALA A 43 -1.61 7.61 -8.66
CA ALA A 43 -0.54 6.76 -8.15
C ALA A 43 0.33 7.57 -7.21
N VAL A 44 0.62 7.01 -6.04
CA VAL A 44 1.51 7.63 -5.08
C VAL A 44 2.60 6.65 -4.68
N ASN A 45 3.73 7.19 -4.28
CA ASN A 45 4.85 6.37 -3.84
C ASN A 45 4.53 5.74 -2.49
N GLY A 46 4.79 4.43 -2.36
CA GLY A 46 4.53 3.72 -1.11
C GLY A 46 5.36 4.22 0.06
N ARG A 47 6.36 5.06 -0.19
CA ARG A 47 7.18 5.64 0.87
C ARG A 47 6.79 7.06 1.22
N SER A 48 5.64 7.53 0.72
CA SER A 48 5.17 8.89 0.97
C SER A 48 3.91 8.87 1.82
N ILE A 49 4.05 9.22 3.11
CA ILE A 49 2.89 9.29 4.00
C ILE A 49 1.86 10.27 3.46
N MET A 50 2.31 11.45 3.05
CA MET A 50 1.41 12.47 2.52
C MET A 50 0.68 11.98 1.28
N GLY A 51 1.42 11.34 0.36
CA GLY A 51 0.80 10.81 -0.84
C GLY A 51 -0.28 9.80 -0.53
N LEU A 52 0.01 8.89 0.40
CA LEU A 52 -0.94 7.85 0.78
C LEU A 52 -2.20 8.48 1.39
N MET A 53 -2.03 9.47 2.25
CA MET A 53 -3.17 10.11 2.87
C MET A 53 -4.01 10.87 1.87
N MET A 54 -3.38 11.43 0.84
CA MET A 54 -4.10 12.17 -0.18
C MET A 54 -4.97 11.31 -1.07
N LEU A 55 -4.74 9.99 -1.07
CA LEU A 55 -5.62 9.09 -1.81
C LEU A 55 -7.02 9.03 -1.19
N ALA A 56 -7.14 9.39 0.07
CA ALA A 56 -8.42 9.40 0.78
C ALA A 56 -9.13 8.04 0.70
N ALA A 57 -8.34 6.96 0.78
CA ALA A 57 -8.91 5.61 0.69
C ALA A 57 -9.56 5.24 2.01
N SER A 58 -10.88 5.13 2.01
CA SER A 58 -11.65 4.78 3.18
C SER A 58 -11.99 3.29 3.15
N ILE A 59 -12.65 2.83 4.23
CA ILE A 59 -13.07 1.44 4.29
C ILE A 59 -13.91 1.09 3.07
N GLY A 60 -13.62 -0.03 2.47
CA GLY A 60 -14.30 -0.48 1.26
C GLY A 60 -13.66 0.00 -0.02
N SER A 61 -12.75 0.97 0.03
CA SER A 61 -12.07 1.44 -1.16
C SER A 61 -11.17 0.36 -1.72
N ARG A 62 -11.13 0.27 -3.03
CA ARG A 62 -10.21 -0.64 -3.71
C ARG A 62 -8.99 0.14 -4.15
N VAL A 63 -7.83 -0.39 -3.83
CA VAL A 63 -6.57 0.20 -4.28
C VAL A 63 -5.78 -0.84 -5.05
N GLU A 64 -4.90 -0.37 -5.91
CA GLU A 64 -3.97 -1.24 -6.62
C GLU A 64 -2.59 -1.00 -6.06
N ILE A 65 -1.81 -2.07 -6.01
CA ILE A 65 -0.44 -2.01 -5.54
C ILE A 65 0.44 -2.49 -6.68
N THR A 66 1.48 -1.74 -6.99
CA THR A 66 2.48 -2.18 -7.95
C THR A 66 3.82 -2.28 -7.25
N ALA A 67 4.61 -3.26 -7.67
CA ALA A 67 5.96 -3.44 -7.13
C ALA A 67 6.88 -3.83 -8.27
N GLU A 68 8.02 -3.16 -8.35
CA GLU A 68 9.00 -3.41 -9.41
C GLU A 68 10.39 -3.36 -8.82
N GLY A 69 11.15 -4.44 -8.96
CA GLY A 69 12.49 -4.49 -8.43
C GLY A 69 12.90 -5.90 -8.05
N PRO A 70 14.11 -6.05 -7.47
CA PRO A 70 14.66 -7.38 -7.20
C PRO A 70 13.88 -8.19 -6.15
N ASP A 71 13.19 -7.51 -5.23
CA ASP A 71 12.42 -8.19 -4.19
C ASP A 71 10.93 -7.87 -4.28
N ALA A 72 10.44 -7.67 -5.53
CA ALA A 72 9.06 -7.24 -5.75
C ALA A 72 8.04 -8.23 -5.21
N GLU A 73 8.30 -9.54 -5.32
CA GLU A 73 7.35 -10.54 -4.83
C GLU A 73 7.19 -10.47 -3.33
N GLU A 74 8.31 -10.37 -2.62
CA GLU A 74 8.27 -10.28 -1.18
C GLU A 74 7.63 -8.99 -0.73
N ALA A 75 7.93 -7.89 -1.44
CA ALA A 75 7.33 -6.60 -1.12
C ALA A 75 5.82 -6.66 -1.30
N MET A 76 5.36 -7.25 -2.40
CA MET A 76 3.93 -7.37 -2.66
C MET A 76 3.24 -8.18 -1.57
N LYS A 77 3.83 -9.32 -1.19
CA LYS A 77 3.25 -10.13 -0.13
C LYS A 77 3.13 -9.37 1.18
N ALA A 78 4.17 -8.62 1.52
CA ALA A 78 4.17 -7.86 2.77
C ALA A 78 3.08 -6.79 2.76
N LEU A 79 2.94 -6.07 1.65
CA LEU A 79 1.93 -5.02 1.56
C LEU A 79 0.52 -5.60 1.57
N LEU A 80 0.28 -6.69 0.85
CA LEU A 80 -1.04 -7.31 0.83
C LEU A 80 -1.40 -7.85 2.21
N ALA A 81 -0.44 -8.46 2.92
CA ALA A 81 -0.69 -8.97 4.25
C ALA A 81 -1.04 -7.84 5.21
N LEU A 82 -0.38 -6.70 5.07
CA LEU A 82 -0.63 -5.55 5.93
C LEU A 82 -2.05 -5.03 5.75
N VAL A 83 -2.49 -4.89 4.50
CA VAL A 83 -3.85 -4.44 4.21
C VAL A 83 -4.87 -5.45 4.72
N GLU A 84 -4.62 -6.74 4.47
CA GLU A 84 -5.53 -7.81 4.89
C GLU A 84 -5.66 -7.85 6.41
N ALA A 85 -4.60 -7.54 7.13
CA ALA A 85 -4.60 -7.54 8.58
C ALA A 85 -5.16 -6.23 9.16
N LYS A 86 -5.74 -5.37 8.31
CA LYS A 86 -6.32 -4.09 8.72
C LYS A 86 -5.29 -3.20 9.41
N PHE A 87 -4.04 -3.31 9.00
CA PHE A 87 -2.91 -2.55 9.56
C PHE A 87 -2.77 -2.77 11.07
N GLY A 88 -3.21 -3.94 11.55
CA GLY A 88 -3.16 -4.24 12.97
C GLY A 88 -4.26 -3.59 13.78
N GLU A 89 -5.21 -2.94 13.13
CA GLU A 89 -6.37 -2.34 13.79
C GLU A 89 -7.53 -3.33 13.84
N GLU A 90 -8.54 -2.95 14.57
CA GLU A 90 -9.71 -3.80 14.74
C GLU A 90 -10.53 -3.93 13.52
#